data_3c1bbc11e0818fe51c28bcaec9ec319a
#
_entry.id   3c1bbc11e0818fe51c28bcaec9ec319a
#
_cell.length_a   1.000
_cell.length_b   1.000
_cell.length_c   1.000
_cell.angle_alpha   90.00
_cell.angle_beta   90.00
_cell.angle_gamma   90.00
#
_symmetry.space_group_name_H-M   'P 1'
#
loop_
_entity.id
_entity.type
_entity.pdbx_description
1 polymer ?
#
loop_
_entity_poly.entity_id
_entity_poly.type
_entity_poly.pdbx_seq_one_letter_code
_entity_poly.pdbx_strand_id
1 'polypeptide(L)'
;IKYNFSRIGTNDLGCINFSGRYPDNLLEEIGNYEAVASVLAHSLDFDIIHSHDWLTYPAGIFAKRISGKPMVIHVHATDYDRSRGNVNPDVYRIEKEGMDAADHIITVSNLTRNTVIEKYHQDPAKVTTVHNAVEPLDFVDELHKSERKDKVITFLGRITKQKGPEYFVEVAARVLASTD
;
A
#
# COMPACT_ATOMS: atom_id res chain seq x y z
N ILE A 1 7.74 13.88 -9.82
CA ILE A 1 7.62 15.15 -9.09
C ILE A 1 9.03 15.48 -8.65
N LYS A 2 9.55 16.65 -9.05
CA LYS A 2 10.87 17.13 -8.61
C LYS A 2 10.65 18.05 -7.42
N TYR A 3 11.08 17.65 -6.25
CA TYR A 3 11.15 18.53 -5.10
C TYR A 3 12.56 19.11 -5.04
N ASN A 4 12.67 20.43 -5.07
CA ASN A 4 13.95 21.13 -4.93
C ASN A 4 14.12 21.53 -3.46
N PHE A 5 14.90 20.76 -2.73
CA PHE A 5 15.17 20.96 -1.30
C PHE A 5 16.20 22.04 -0.99
N SER A 6 16.82 22.67 -2.00
CA SER A 6 17.80 23.73 -1.82
C SER A 6 17.27 24.96 -1.06
N ARG A 7 15.96 25.05 -0.84
CA ARG A 7 15.31 26.12 -0.05
C ARG A 7 15.09 25.77 1.43
N ILE A 8 15.37 24.54 1.84
CA ILE A 8 15.05 24.06 3.20
C ILE A 8 16.37 23.92 3.98
N GLY A 9 17.20 24.98 4.00
CA GLY A 9 18.24 25.24 5.01
C GLY A 9 19.22 24.13 5.40
N THR A 10 19.27 23.02 4.67
CA THR A 10 20.22 21.93 4.85
C THR A 10 21.11 21.87 3.63
N ASN A 11 22.32 22.42 3.75
CA ASN A 11 23.30 22.55 2.67
C ASN A 11 23.80 21.22 2.07
N ASP A 12 23.33 20.08 2.54
CA ASP A 12 23.89 18.78 2.18
C ASP A 12 22.90 17.78 1.56
N LEU A 13 21.61 18.09 1.52
CA LEU A 13 20.63 17.25 0.82
C LEU A 13 20.48 17.79 -0.61
N GLY A 14 21.21 17.19 -1.54
CA GLY A 14 21.02 17.42 -2.97
C GLY A 14 19.57 17.15 -3.41
N CYS A 15 19.22 17.51 -4.63
CA CYS A 15 17.90 17.21 -5.19
C CYS A 15 17.64 15.70 -5.18
N ILE A 16 16.65 15.25 -4.42
CA ILE A 16 16.16 13.87 -4.52
C ILE A 16 15.22 13.80 -5.73
N ASN A 17 15.62 13.01 -6.71
CA ASN A 17 14.82 12.79 -7.91
C ASN A 17 14.03 11.47 -7.76
N PHE A 18 12.73 11.58 -7.58
CA PHE A 18 11.86 10.41 -7.69
C PHE A 18 11.57 10.12 -9.16
N SER A 19 11.95 8.93 -9.62
CA SER A 19 11.75 8.51 -11.02
C SER A 19 10.29 8.32 -11.40
N GLY A 20 9.40 8.15 -10.40
CA GLY A 20 8.01 7.73 -10.60
C GLY A 20 7.88 6.27 -11.05
N ARG A 21 8.98 5.51 -11.06
CA ARG A 21 9.03 4.08 -11.36
C ARG A 21 9.40 3.32 -10.10
N TYR A 22 9.07 2.03 -10.06
CA TYR A 22 9.61 1.15 -9.02
C TYR A 22 11.14 1.08 -9.22
N PRO A 23 11.94 1.46 -8.22
CA PRO A 23 13.39 1.39 -8.30
C PRO A 23 13.86 -0.06 -8.21
N ASP A 24 15.06 -0.32 -8.72
CA ASP A 24 15.70 -1.64 -8.60
C ASP A 24 16.04 -1.98 -7.14
N ASN A 25 16.23 -0.96 -6.30
CA ASN A 25 16.48 -1.08 -4.87
C ASN A 25 15.42 -0.34 -4.04
N LEU A 26 14.37 -1.07 -3.64
CA LEU A 26 13.28 -0.54 -2.82
C LEU A 26 13.72 -0.06 -1.43
N LEU A 27 14.75 -0.67 -0.84
CA LEU A 27 15.24 -0.28 0.49
C LEU A 27 15.96 1.07 0.45
N GLU A 28 16.67 1.36 -0.62
CA GLU A 28 17.29 2.68 -0.84
C GLU A 28 16.22 3.77 -1.00
N GLU A 29 15.15 3.46 -1.72
CA GLU A 29 14.05 4.40 -1.91
C GLU A 29 13.32 4.71 -0.60
N ILE A 30 13.19 3.74 0.30
CA ILE A 30 12.65 3.98 1.65
C ILE A 30 13.49 5.03 2.38
N GLY A 31 14.83 4.93 2.31
CA GLY A 31 15.73 5.92 2.90
C GLY A 31 15.56 7.33 2.29
N ASN A 32 15.35 7.42 0.99
CA ASN A 32 15.05 8.68 0.32
C ASN A 32 13.72 9.28 0.81
N TYR A 33 12.68 8.45 0.98
CA TYR A 33 11.40 8.88 1.54
C TYR A 33 11.53 9.39 2.98
N GLU A 34 12.32 8.72 3.82
CA GLU A 34 12.61 9.15 5.19
C GLU A 34 13.27 10.54 5.21
N ALA A 35 14.28 10.76 4.39
CA ALA A 35 14.97 12.04 4.29
C ALA A 35 14.03 13.17 3.90
N VAL A 36 13.19 12.94 2.88
CA VAL A 36 12.18 13.90 2.43
C VAL A 36 11.14 14.20 3.51
N ALA A 37 10.59 13.15 4.13
CA ALA A 37 9.58 13.28 5.18
C ALA A 37 10.13 14.07 6.39
N SER A 38 11.40 13.86 6.75
CA SER A 38 12.06 14.61 7.82
C SER A 38 12.08 16.10 7.56
N VAL A 39 12.42 16.50 6.34
CA VAL A 39 12.46 17.91 5.92
C VAL A 39 11.06 18.51 5.89
N LEU A 40 10.09 17.81 5.33
CA LEU A 40 8.70 18.26 5.26
C LEU A 40 8.08 18.41 6.65
N ALA A 41 8.37 17.48 7.56
CA ALA A 41 7.87 17.52 8.93
C ALA A 41 8.35 18.73 9.74
N HIS A 42 9.52 19.30 9.38
CA HIS A 42 10.00 20.54 9.98
C HIS A 42 9.37 21.81 9.40
N SER A 43 8.99 21.76 8.13
CA SER A 43 8.64 22.96 7.34
C SER A 43 7.15 23.14 7.10
N LEU A 44 6.36 22.07 7.24
CA LEU A 44 4.91 22.09 6.98
C LEU A 44 4.13 22.12 8.30
N ASP A 45 3.03 22.86 8.28
CA ASP A 45 2.01 22.79 9.32
C ASP A 45 0.97 21.74 8.91
N PHE A 46 0.77 20.74 9.77
CA PHE A 46 -0.18 19.65 9.57
C PHE A 46 -0.63 19.06 10.92
N ASP A 47 -1.78 18.44 10.95
CA ASP A 47 -2.37 17.91 12.18
C ASP A 47 -2.11 16.43 12.39
N ILE A 48 -1.95 15.67 11.29
CA ILE A 48 -1.86 14.22 11.30
C ILE A 48 -0.95 13.69 10.19
N ILE A 49 -0.28 12.58 10.46
CA ILE A 49 0.51 11.84 9.49
C ILE A 49 -0.32 10.62 9.07
N HIS A 50 -0.50 10.43 7.75
CA HIS A 50 -1.20 9.27 7.20
C HIS A 50 -0.28 8.53 6.22
N SER A 51 0.19 7.36 6.62
CA SER A 51 1.12 6.54 5.83
C SER A 51 0.42 5.33 5.23
N HIS A 52 0.64 5.09 3.94
CA HIS A 52 0.01 4.02 3.18
C HIS A 52 1.02 2.92 2.83
N ASP A 53 0.80 1.73 3.33
CA ASP A 53 1.63 0.54 3.13
C ASP A 53 3.10 0.68 3.59
N TRP A 54 3.77 -0.44 3.69
CA TRP A 54 5.08 -0.60 4.32
C TRP A 54 6.19 0.30 3.79
N LEU A 55 6.16 0.67 2.50
CA LEU A 55 7.16 1.55 1.89
C LEU A 55 7.16 2.96 2.50
N THR A 56 6.03 3.41 3.06
CA THR A 56 5.89 4.75 3.63
C THR A 56 5.96 4.79 5.15
N TYR A 57 5.92 3.64 5.82
CA TYR A 57 5.93 3.59 7.29
C TYR A 57 7.17 4.19 7.92
N PRO A 58 8.41 3.91 7.44
CA PRO A 58 9.59 4.54 7.99
C PRO A 58 9.56 6.06 7.88
N ALA A 59 9.15 6.60 6.74
CA ALA A 59 8.97 8.04 6.54
C ALA A 59 7.95 8.65 7.55
N GLY A 60 6.82 7.97 7.77
CA GLY A 60 5.82 8.36 8.76
C GLY A 60 6.36 8.34 10.19
N ILE A 61 7.14 7.32 10.56
CA ILE A 61 7.79 7.21 11.87
C ILE A 61 8.73 8.39 12.11
N PHE A 62 9.56 8.73 11.11
CA PHE A 62 10.46 9.87 11.19
C PHE A 62 9.70 11.19 11.32
N ALA A 63 8.67 11.40 10.49
CA ALA A 63 7.83 12.59 10.59
C ALA A 63 7.17 12.72 11.96
N LYS A 64 6.68 11.61 12.54
CA LYS A 64 6.11 11.58 13.90
C LYS A 64 7.13 11.98 14.96
N ARG A 65 8.34 11.44 14.90
CA ARG A 65 9.42 11.76 15.85
C ARG A 65 9.80 13.24 15.83
N ILE A 66 9.79 13.85 14.65
CA ILE A 66 10.18 15.24 14.46
C ILE A 66 9.07 16.20 14.87
N SER A 67 7.84 15.95 14.41
CA SER A 67 6.71 16.87 14.59
C SER A 67 5.95 16.67 15.91
N GLY A 68 6.05 15.46 16.51
CA GLY A 68 5.21 15.07 17.64
C GLY A 68 3.73 14.84 17.28
N LYS A 69 3.37 14.91 15.99
CA LYS A 69 1.99 14.74 15.53
C LYS A 69 1.59 13.26 15.49
N PRO A 70 0.30 12.94 15.66
CA PRO A 70 -0.19 11.57 15.61
C PRO A 70 0.00 10.96 14.21
N MET A 71 0.28 9.65 14.18
CA MET A 71 0.48 8.87 12.97
C MET A 71 -0.59 7.79 12.83
N VAL A 72 -1.29 7.81 11.72
CA VAL A 72 -2.19 6.74 11.27
C VAL A 72 -1.53 6.01 10.11
N ILE A 73 -1.59 4.70 10.13
CA ILE A 73 -1.19 3.89 8.97
C ILE A 73 -2.40 3.25 8.32
N HIS A 74 -2.31 3.07 6.99
CA HIS A 74 -3.33 2.43 6.19
C HIS A 74 -2.75 1.20 5.52
N VAL A 75 -3.26 0.04 5.88
CA VAL A 75 -2.80 -1.26 5.40
C VAL A 75 -3.70 -1.71 4.26
N HIS A 76 -3.20 -1.61 3.02
CA HIS A 76 -3.91 -2.10 1.83
C HIS A 76 -3.68 -3.59 1.61
N ALA A 77 -2.49 -4.08 1.93
CA ALA A 77 -2.13 -5.49 1.96
C ALA A 77 -0.88 -5.68 2.82
N THR A 78 -0.77 -6.81 3.47
CA THR A 78 0.45 -7.22 4.19
C THR A 78 1.35 -8.08 3.31
N ASP A 79 2.58 -8.35 3.77
CA ASP A 79 3.44 -9.29 3.07
C ASP A 79 2.91 -10.73 3.14
N TYR A 80 2.11 -11.07 4.14
CA TYR A 80 1.35 -12.34 4.16
C TYR A 80 0.43 -12.50 2.95
N ASP A 81 -0.24 -11.41 2.54
CA ASP A 81 -1.12 -11.43 1.37
C ASP A 81 -0.31 -11.51 0.07
N ARG A 82 0.80 -10.75 -0.01
CA ARG A 82 1.64 -10.67 -1.22
C ARG A 82 2.41 -11.96 -1.49
N SER A 83 2.88 -12.61 -0.43
CA SER A 83 3.74 -13.80 -0.48
C SER A 83 2.98 -15.12 -0.33
N ARG A 84 1.66 -15.07 -0.07
CA ARG A 84 0.85 -16.24 0.34
C ARG A 84 1.42 -16.95 1.58
N GLY A 85 1.84 -16.15 2.55
CA GLY A 85 2.34 -16.65 3.82
C GLY A 85 3.85 -16.94 3.86
N ASN A 86 4.56 -16.87 2.72
CA ASN A 86 6.03 -16.97 2.70
C ASN A 86 6.65 -15.57 2.86
N VAL A 87 6.56 -15.04 4.06
CA VAL A 87 6.85 -13.65 4.38
C VAL A 87 8.34 -13.34 4.27
N ASN A 88 8.66 -12.21 3.63
CA ASN A 88 10.01 -11.64 3.64
C ASN A 88 10.30 -11.03 5.02
N PRO A 89 11.35 -11.47 5.73
CA PRO A 89 11.66 -10.99 7.08
C PRO A 89 11.88 -9.47 7.17
N ASP A 90 12.51 -8.87 6.16
CA ASP A 90 12.77 -7.42 6.16
C ASP A 90 11.48 -6.62 5.97
N VAL A 91 10.61 -7.06 5.07
CA VAL A 91 9.30 -6.43 4.87
C VAL A 91 8.45 -6.57 6.12
N TYR A 92 8.39 -7.77 6.71
CA TYR A 92 7.68 -8.02 7.97
C TYR A 92 8.15 -7.09 9.08
N ARG A 93 9.47 -6.93 9.22
CA ARG A 93 10.05 -6.05 10.23
C ARG A 93 9.59 -4.60 10.04
N ILE A 94 9.64 -4.09 8.81
CA ILE A 94 9.19 -2.72 8.50
C ILE A 94 7.69 -2.56 8.74
N GLU A 95 6.87 -3.52 8.32
CA GLU A 95 5.43 -3.53 8.57
C GLU A 95 5.14 -3.52 10.09
N LYS A 96 5.83 -4.39 10.85
CA LYS A 96 5.67 -4.48 12.30
C LYS A 96 6.08 -3.20 13.02
N GLU A 97 7.23 -2.63 12.67
CA GLU A 97 7.72 -1.36 13.22
C GLU A 97 6.75 -0.20 12.95
N GLY A 98 6.20 -0.14 11.72
CA GLY A 98 5.17 0.84 11.36
C GLY A 98 3.90 0.70 12.18
N MET A 99 3.42 -0.54 12.31
CA MET A 99 2.22 -0.86 13.08
C MET A 99 2.42 -0.54 14.58
N ASP A 100 3.58 -0.84 15.15
CA ASP A 100 3.87 -0.56 16.56
C ASP A 100 3.95 0.95 16.83
N ALA A 101 4.55 1.71 15.93
CA ALA A 101 4.75 3.15 16.07
C ALA A 101 3.48 3.98 15.81
N ALA A 102 2.52 3.47 15.04
CA ALA A 102 1.29 4.18 14.73
C ALA A 102 0.40 4.38 15.97
N ASP A 103 -0.33 5.47 16.02
CA ASP A 103 -1.36 5.72 17.05
C ASP A 103 -2.65 4.98 16.69
N HIS A 104 -2.92 4.79 15.38
CA HIS A 104 -4.05 4.02 14.89
C HIS A 104 -3.74 3.32 13.57
N ILE A 105 -4.42 2.19 13.31
CA ILE A 105 -4.24 1.36 12.14
C ILE A 105 -5.57 1.24 11.40
N ILE A 106 -5.59 1.61 10.15
CA ILE A 106 -6.72 1.41 9.23
C ILE A 106 -6.40 0.22 8.34
N THR A 107 -7.36 -0.68 8.17
CA THR A 107 -7.26 -1.82 7.24
C THR A 107 -8.40 -1.80 6.25
N VAL A 108 -8.15 -2.22 5.00
CA VAL A 108 -9.15 -2.17 3.92
C VAL A 108 -10.21 -3.27 3.99
N SER A 109 -10.04 -4.25 4.87
CA SER A 109 -10.99 -5.34 5.04
C SER A 109 -10.88 -5.98 6.44
N ASN A 110 -11.92 -6.69 6.85
CA ASN A 110 -11.87 -7.49 8.08
C ASN A 110 -10.83 -8.62 7.99
N LEU A 111 -10.59 -9.17 6.81
CA LEU A 111 -9.53 -10.15 6.60
C LEU A 111 -8.15 -9.55 6.92
N THR A 112 -7.85 -8.40 6.36
CA THR A 112 -6.59 -7.67 6.63
C THR A 112 -6.50 -7.28 8.11
N ARG A 113 -7.62 -6.85 8.73
CA ARG A 113 -7.68 -6.55 10.17
C ARG A 113 -7.28 -7.77 11.00
N ASN A 114 -7.85 -8.93 10.73
CA ASN A 114 -7.52 -10.15 11.46
C ASN A 114 -6.05 -10.54 11.26
N THR A 115 -5.51 -10.42 10.05
CA THR A 115 -4.08 -10.64 9.78
C THR A 115 -3.20 -9.70 10.61
N VAL A 116 -3.53 -8.41 10.69
CA VAL A 116 -2.80 -7.41 11.48
C VAL A 116 -2.84 -7.76 12.97
N ILE A 117 -3.97 -8.15 13.51
CA ILE A 117 -4.10 -8.52 14.91
C ILE A 117 -3.34 -9.83 15.20
N GLU A 118 -3.55 -10.87 14.40
CA GLU A 118 -3.04 -12.21 14.69
C GLU A 118 -1.55 -12.38 14.34
N LYS A 119 -1.11 -11.83 13.19
CA LYS A 119 0.25 -12.05 12.67
C LYS A 119 1.23 -10.96 13.08
N TYR A 120 0.75 -9.74 13.28
CA TYR A 120 1.58 -8.61 13.74
C TYR A 120 1.34 -8.27 15.21
N HIS A 121 0.48 -9.03 15.90
CA HIS A 121 0.20 -8.90 17.34
C HIS A 121 -0.20 -7.49 17.74
N GLN A 122 -1.09 -6.88 16.95
CA GLN A 122 -1.60 -5.54 17.26
C GLN A 122 -2.84 -5.61 18.15
N ASP A 123 -2.98 -4.60 19.02
CA ASP A 123 -4.17 -4.46 19.85
C ASP A 123 -5.41 -4.26 18.97
N PRO A 124 -6.47 -5.09 19.11
CA PRO A 124 -7.71 -4.94 18.38
C PRO A 124 -8.37 -3.55 18.49
N ALA A 125 -8.17 -2.87 19.62
CA ALA A 125 -8.70 -1.52 19.86
C ALA A 125 -8.00 -0.45 19.01
N LYS A 126 -6.77 -0.73 18.56
CA LYS A 126 -5.96 0.15 17.72
C LYS A 126 -6.28 -0.01 16.23
N VAL A 127 -7.04 -1.05 15.82
CA VAL A 127 -7.24 -1.43 14.43
C VAL A 127 -8.70 -1.29 14.01
N THR A 128 -8.96 -0.44 13.01
CA THR A 128 -10.29 -0.23 12.43
C THR A 128 -10.32 -0.63 10.96
N THR A 129 -11.40 -1.28 10.53
CA THR A 129 -11.64 -1.56 9.11
C THR A 129 -12.37 -0.40 8.46
N VAL A 130 -11.80 0.13 7.37
CA VAL A 130 -12.42 1.09 6.47
C VAL A 130 -12.29 0.54 5.04
N HIS A 131 -13.40 0.12 4.46
CA HIS A 131 -13.38 -0.46 3.12
C HIS A 131 -13.02 0.58 2.06
N ASN A 132 -12.31 0.14 1.03
CA ASN A 132 -12.07 0.97 -0.14
C ASN A 132 -13.39 1.35 -0.80
N ALA A 133 -13.44 2.56 -1.32
CA ALA A 133 -14.57 3.08 -2.08
C ALA A 133 -14.12 3.54 -3.46
N VAL A 134 -15.09 3.68 -4.34
CA VAL A 134 -14.94 4.29 -5.66
C VAL A 134 -16.01 5.33 -5.84
N GLU A 135 -15.72 6.39 -6.58
CA GLU A 135 -16.73 7.32 -7.02
C GLU A 135 -17.57 6.65 -8.10
N PRO A 136 -18.91 6.62 -7.95
CA PRO A 136 -19.79 6.08 -8.99
C PRO A 136 -19.58 6.83 -10.30
N LEU A 137 -19.46 6.10 -11.40
CA LEU A 137 -19.43 6.71 -12.73
C LEU A 137 -20.87 7.10 -13.12
N ASP A 138 -21.12 8.39 -13.31
CA ASP A 138 -22.45 8.91 -13.74
C ASP A 138 -22.86 8.46 -15.16
N PHE A 139 -21.95 7.83 -15.91
CA PHE A 139 -22.11 7.46 -17.31
C PHE A 139 -21.92 5.95 -17.53
N VAL A 140 -22.90 5.15 -17.13
CA VAL A 140 -22.94 3.73 -17.50
C VAL A 140 -23.78 3.49 -18.78
N ASP A 141 -24.52 4.50 -19.23
CA ASP A 141 -25.54 4.34 -20.29
C ASP A 141 -24.96 4.14 -21.72
N GLU A 142 -23.66 4.39 -21.93
CA GLU A 142 -23.00 4.21 -23.23
C GLU A 142 -21.92 3.11 -23.27
N LEU A 143 -21.94 2.18 -22.33
CA LEU A 143 -21.13 1.00 -22.49
C LEU A 143 -21.63 0.23 -23.71
N HIS A 144 -20.90 0.31 -24.81
CA HIS A 144 -21.17 -0.44 -26.04
C HIS A 144 -21.38 -1.91 -25.67
N LYS A 145 -22.60 -2.39 -25.88
CA LYS A 145 -22.88 -3.84 -25.77
C LYS A 145 -21.91 -4.57 -26.68
N SER A 146 -21.15 -5.50 -26.11
CA SER A 146 -20.25 -6.30 -26.91
C SER A 146 -21.06 -7.00 -28.02
N GLU A 147 -20.64 -6.83 -29.27
CA GLU A 147 -21.23 -7.56 -30.41
C GLU A 147 -20.82 -9.04 -30.44
N ARG A 148 -19.98 -9.45 -29.49
CA ARG A 148 -19.52 -10.84 -29.38
C ARG A 148 -20.67 -11.74 -28.97
N LYS A 149 -20.83 -12.82 -29.72
CA LYS A 149 -21.83 -13.87 -29.41
C LYS A 149 -21.35 -14.79 -28.28
N ASP A 150 -20.04 -14.89 -28.10
CA ASP A 150 -19.42 -15.75 -27.08
C ASP A 150 -19.46 -15.08 -25.70
N LYS A 151 -19.67 -15.89 -24.68
CA LYS A 151 -19.52 -15.46 -23.29
C LYS A 151 -18.03 -15.27 -22.99
N VAL A 152 -17.65 -14.09 -22.51
CA VAL A 152 -16.26 -13.76 -22.21
C VAL A 152 -16.10 -13.57 -20.71
N ILE A 153 -15.21 -14.32 -20.10
CA ILE A 153 -14.79 -14.14 -18.70
C ILE A 153 -13.36 -13.61 -18.72
N THR A 154 -13.15 -12.44 -18.14
CA THR A 154 -11.86 -11.75 -18.23
C THR A 154 -11.17 -11.72 -16.87
N PHE A 155 -9.88 -12.07 -16.83
CA PHE A 155 -9.00 -11.78 -15.73
C PHE A 155 -8.30 -10.44 -15.97
N LEU A 156 -8.44 -9.50 -15.03
CA LEU A 156 -7.76 -8.22 -15.06
C LEU A 156 -6.90 -8.07 -13.81
N GLY A 157 -5.59 -7.95 -13.96
CA GLY A 157 -4.67 -7.77 -12.84
C GLY A 157 -3.22 -7.97 -13.23
N ARG A 158 -2.31 -7.62 -12.30
CA ARG A 158 -0.89 -7.92 -12.45
C ARG A 158 -0.67 -9.44 -12.38
N ILE A 159 0.29 -9.94 -13.14
CA ILE A 159 0.71 -11.36 -13.09
C ILE A 159 1.59 -11.55 -11.85
N THR A 160 0.95 -11.72 -10.70
CA THR A 160 1.62 -11.91 -9.39
C THR A 160 0.95 -13.04 -8.62
N LYS A 161 1.68 -13.63 -7.69
CA LYS A 161 1.14 -14.68 -6.78
C LYS A 161 -0.10 -14.20 -6.03
N GLN A 162 -0.12 -12.94 -5.57
CA GLN A 162 -1.25 -12.34 -4.87
C GLN A 162 -2.53 -12.33 -5.72
N LYS A 163 -2.41 -12.05 -7.03
CA LYS A 163 -3.56 -11.97 -7.95
C LYS A 163 -4.02 -13.34 -8.46
N GLY A 164 -3.17 -14.35 -8.42
CA GLY A 164 -3.50 -15.74 -8.68
C GLY A 164 -3.96 -16.05 -10.11
N PRO A 165 -3.27 -15.58 -11.17
CA PRO A 165 -3.69 -15.85 -12.54
C PRO A 165 -3.73 -17.36 -12.86
N GLU A 166 -2.88 -18.15 -12.21
CA GLU A 166 -2.86 -19.60 -12.32
C GLU A 166 -4.18 -20.25 -11.86
N TYR A 167 -4.78 -19.73 -10.77
CA TYR A 167 -6.08 -20.22 -10.30
C TYR A 167 -7.20 -19.86 -11.28
N PHE A 168 -7.13 -18.66 -11.87
CA PHE A 168 -8.09 -18.29 -12.89
C PHE A 168 -8.09 -19.27 -14.07
N VAL A 169 -6.89 -19.63 -14.58
CA VAL A 169 -6.74 -20.59 -15.69
C VAL A 169 -7.24 -21.98 -15.29
N GLU A 170 -6.91 -22.45 -14.08
CA GLU A 170 -7.37 -23.76 -13.60
C GLU A 170 -8.89 -23.80 -13.45
N VAL A 171 -9.49 -22.77 -12.88
CA VAL A 171 -10.95 -22.66 -12.75
C VAL A 171 -11.62 -22.60 -14.12
N ALA A 172 -11.09 -21.78 -15.02
CA ALA A 172 -11.60 -21.69 -16.39
C ALA A 172 -11.57 -23.04 -17.12
N ALA A 173 -10.48 -23.78 -16.99
CA ALA A 173 -10.36 -25.12 -17.59
C ALA A 173 -11.41 -26.10 -17.03
N ARG A 174 -11.66 -26.08 -15.70
CA ARG A 174 -12.69 -26.93 -15.09
C ARG A 174 -14.11 -26.55 -15.52
N VAL A 175 -14.40 -25.25 -15.61
CA VAL A 175 -15.71 -24.76 -16.07
C VAL A 175 -15.95 -25.18 -17.51
N LEU A 176 -14.97 -24.96 -18.41
CA LEU A 176 -15.06 -25.34 -19.82
C LEU A 176 -15.19 -26.84 -20.03
N ALA A 177 -14.65 -27.67 -19.14
CA ALA A 177 -14.80 -29.12 -19.20
C ALA A 177 -16.18 -29.61 -18.69
N SER A 178 -16.95 -28.76 -18.00
CA SER A 178 -18.25 -29.10 -17.38
C SER A 178 -19.45 -28.42 -18.04
N THR A 179 -19.21 -27.52 -18.99
CA THR A 179 -20.26 -26.79 -19.73
C THR A 179 -20.12 -27.06 -21.22
N ASP A 180 -21.23 -27.54 -21.85
CA ASP A 180 -21.35 -27.63 -23.33
C ASP A 180 -21.46 -26.22 -23.95
#